data_49e76f200c7c8e8030637af8cf0a8eec
#
_entry.id   49e76f200c7c8e8030637af8cf0a8eec
#
_cell.length_a   1.000
_cell.length_b   1.000
_cell.length_c   1.000
_cell.angle_alpha   90.00
_cell.angle_beta   90.00
_cell.angle_gamma   90.00
#
_symmetry.space_group_name_H-M   'P 1'
#
loop_
_entity.id
_entity.type
_entity.pdbx_description
1 polymer ?
#
loop_
_entity_poly.entity_id
_entity_poly.type
_entity_poly.pdbx_seq_one_letter_code
_entity_poly.pdbx_strand_id
1 'polypeptide(L)'
;MLKFYSKYILILLAIAVVSCAKRGTITGGAKDTLAPILLNSSPKNGTVNFKGNEIKLYFDEYVKLKNVGKQLIVSPPMSKAPEVLPYNASKYITIKLKDTLLPNTTYSFNFGQSIQDNNEGNILPQFKYVISTGTYIDSLELKATFKDALEKKAANFVSFMLYEVNEKYNDSTIYKETPRYITNSLDSLKAVKLENIKEGKYRLIAL
;
A
#
# COMPACT_ATOMS: atom_id res chain seq x y z
N MET A 1 36.47 -11.75 -70.86
CA MET A 1 36.52 -11.06 -69.54
C MET A 1 35.26 -11.15 -68.71
N LEU A 2 34.09 -11.07 -69.29
CA LEU A 2 32.82 -11.10 -68.50
C LEU A 2 32.57 -12.41 -67.67
N LYS A 3 32.98 -13.54 -68.16
CA LYS A 3 32.81 -14.85 -67.45
C LYS A 3 33.69 -15.03 -66.21
N PHE A 4 34.75 -14.21 -66.09
CA PHE A 4 35.66 -14.28 -64.95
C PHE A 4 35.06 -13.51 -63.76
N TYR A 5 34.47 -12.37 -64.02
CA TYR A 5 33.79 -11.53 -62.96
C TYR A 5 32.53 -12.16 -62.43
N SER A 6 31.85 -12.97 -63.25
CA SER A 6 30.62 -13.66 -62.82
C SER A 6 30.88 -14.64 -61.66
N LYS A 7 32.04 -15.38 -61.69
CA LYS A 7 32.36 -16.27 -60.56
C LYS A 7 32.65 -15.56 -59.25
N TYR A 8 33.31 -14.39 -59.31
CA TYR A 8 33.62 -13.64 -58.13
C TYR A 8 32.37 -12.99 -57.54
N ILE A 9 31.43 -12.53 -58.39
CA ILE A 9 30.13 -12.01 -57.96
C ILE A 9 29.31 -13.10 -57.25
N LEU A 10 29.34 -14.32 -57.78
CA LEU A 10 28.60 -15.45 -57.18
C LEU A 10 29.19 -15.86 -55.83
N ILE A 11 30.52 -15.81 -55.65
CA ILE A 11 31.19 -16.06 -54.38
C ILE A 11 30.88 -14.94 -53.38
N LEU A 12 30.85 -13.68 -53.80
CA LEU A 12 30.51 -12.53 -52.94
C LEU A 12 29.06 -12.62 -52.46
N LEU A 13 28.15 -13.04 -53.37
CA LEU A 13 26.74 -13.24 -53.04
C LEU A 13 26.56 -14.38 -52.05
N ALA A 14 27.29 -15.48 -52.21
CA ALA A 14 27.25 -16.63 -51.29
C ALA A 14 27.75 -16.28 -49.87
N ILE A 15 28.76 -15.40 -49.75
CA ILE A 15 29.26 -14.92 -48.45
C ILE A 15 28.22 -14.01 -47.77
N ALA A 16 27.49 -13.19 -48.53
CA ALA A 16 26.44 -12.31 -47.98
C ALA A 16 25.26 -13.10 -47.37
N VAL A 17 24.98 -14.31 -47.89
CA VAL A 17 23.83 -15.13 -47.37
C VAL A 17 24.18 -15.87 -46.08
N VAL A 18 25.46 -16.03 -45.74
CA VAL A 18 25.92 -16.76 -44.54
C VAL A 18 26.05 -15.85 -43.32
N SER A 19 25.86 -14.53 -43.48
CA SER A 19 25.81 -13.58 -42.36
C SER A 19 24.50 -13.68 -41.60
N CYS A 20 24.27 -14.82 -40.95
CA CYS A 20 23.25 -14.95 -39.92
C CYS A 20 23.71 -14.16 -38.70
N ALA A 21 23.25 -12.93 -38.60
CA ALA A 21 23.30 -12.19 -37.33
C ALA A 21 22.54 -13.01 -36.28
N LYS A 22 23.25 -13.66 -35.36
CA LYS A 22 22.63 -14.20 -34.14
C LYS A 22 21.93 -13.04 -33.46
N ARG A 23 20.59 -13.02 -33.50
CA ARG A 23 19.83 -12.17 -32.62
C ARG A 23 20.10 -12.66 -31.20
N GLY A 24 21.03 -12.02 -30.51
CA GLY A 24 21.22 -12.23 -29.09
C GLY A 24 19.88 -11.84 -28.41
N THR A 25 19.22 -12.78 -27.76
CA THR A 25 18.19 -12.45 -26.77
C THR A 25 18.90 -11.67 -25.70
N ILE A 26 18.50 -10.41 -25.52
CA ILE A 26 18.93 -9.60 -24.39
C ILE A 26 18.37 -10.30 -23.16
N THR A 27 19.17 -11.14 -22.52
CA THR A 27 18.86 -11.65 -21.18
C THR A 27 19.17 -10.50 -20.24
N GLY A 28 18.12 -9.87 -19.71
CA GLY A 28 18.25 -8.88 -18.64
C GLY A 28 19.03 -9.47 -17.45
N GLY A 29 19.49 -8.62 -16.55
CA GLY A 29 20.10 -9.04 -15.28
C GLY A 29 19.20 -9.97 -14.46
N ALA A 30 19.66 -10.39 -13.30
CA ALA A 30 18.82 -11.12 -12.34
C ALA A 30 17.56 -10.31 -12.05
N LYS A 31 16.41 -10.99 -12.02
CA LYS A 31 15.12 -10.35 -11.67
C LYS A 31 15.21 -9.82 -10.25
N ASP A 32 14.83 -8.56 -10.05
CA ASP A 32 14.70 -7.98 -8.70
C ASP A 32 13.54 -8.66 -7.95
N THR A 33 13.78 -9.00 -6.70
CA THR A 33 12.82 -9.64 -5.80
C THR A 33 12.60 -8.83 -4.51
N LEU A 34 13.23 -7.65 -4.42
CA LEU A 34 13.14 -6.80 -3.24
C LEU A 34 11.91 -5.90 -3.34
N ALA A 35 11.30 -5.63 -2.21
CA ALA A 35 10.22 -4.66 -2.12
C ALA A 35 10.80 -3.23 -2.05
N PRO A 36 10.08 -2.21 -2.54
CA PRO A 36 10.49 -0.82 -2.41
C PRO A 36 10.75 -0.43 -0.96
N ILE A 37 11.74 0.43 -0.73
CA ILE A 37 12.10 0.91 0.60
C ILE A 37 11.73 2.39 0.72
N LEU A 38 11.05 2.76 1.82
CA LEU A 38 10.81 4.16 2.14
C LEU A 38 12.12 4.81 2.61
N LEU A 39 12.63 5.76 1.85
CA LEU A 39 13.85 6.52 2.21
C LEU A 39 13.56 7.67 3.15
N ASN A 40 12.45 8.38 2.90
CA ASN A 40 12.09 9.57 3.68
C ASN A 40 10.60 9.86 3.57
N SER A 41 10.09 10.70 4.46
CA SER A 41 8.73 11.24 4.38
C SER A 41 8.68 12.68 4.87
N SER A 42 7.74 13.44 4.35
CA SER A 42 7.47 14.82 4.76
C SER A 42 5.96 14.99 5.02
N PRO A 43 5.58 15.24 6.27
CA PRO A 43 6.39 15.21 7.48
C PRO A 43 6.97 13.81 7.77
N LYS A 44 7.83 13.67 8.75
CA LYS A 44 8.37 12.36 9.17
C LYS A 44 7.26 11.47 9.71
N ASN A 45 7.38 10.17 9.46
CA ASN A 45 6.50 9.18 10.10
C ASN A 45 6.62 9.31 11.63
N GLY A 46 5.50 9.33 12.32
CA GLY A 46 5.47 9.57 13.76
C GLY A 46 5.41 11.06 14.15
N THR A 47 5.18 11.98 13.22
CA THR A 47 5.05 13.41 13.54
C THR A 47 3.84 13.68 14.42
N VAL A 48 4.07 14.44 15.49
CA VAL A 48 3.03 14.97 16.39
C VAL A 48 2.73 16.44 16.09
N ASN A 49 1.63 16.97 16.65
CA ASN A 49 1.15 18.34 16.39
C ASN A 49 1.01 18.64 14.88
N PHE A 50 0.62 17.64 14.12
CA PHE A 50 0.44 17.78 12.67
C PHE A 50 -0.73 18.74 12.36
N LYS A 51 -0.47 19.72 11.51
CA LYS A 51 -1.45 20.73 11.06
C LYS A 51 -1.55 20.84 9.55
N GLY A 52 -0.79 19.99 8.84
CA GLY A 52 -0.78 19.99 7.37
C GLY A 52 -1.98 19.28 6.75
N ASN A 53 -2.06 19.37 5.45
CA ASN A 53 -3.05 18.64 4.65
C ASN A 53 -2.42 17.76 3.58
N GLU A 54 -1.08 17.64 3.60
CA GLU A 54 -0.33 16.86 2.62
C GLU A 54 0.78 16.07 3.29
N ILE A 55 0.98 14.83 2.82
CA ILE A 55 2.05 13.92 3.25
C ILE A 55 2.74 13.42 1.99
N LYS A 56 4.09 13.45 1.97
CA LYS A 56 4.90 12.89 0.89
C LYS A 56 5.76 11.75 1.41
N LEU A 57 5.78 10.65 0.66
CA LEU A 57 6.54 9.43 0.94
C LEU A 57 7.52 9.23 -0.21
N TYR A 58 8.82 9.14 0.06
CA TYR A 58 9.89 9.02 -0.94
C TYR A 58 10.52 7.63 -0.88
N PHE A 59 10.62 6.97 -2.03
CA PHE A 59 11.13 5.62 -2.17
C PHE A 59 12.47 5.58 -2.91
N ASP A 60 13.22 4.53 -2.74
CA ASP A 60 14.48 4.25 -3.41
C ASP A 60 14.30 4.03 -4.92
N GLU A 61 13.17 3.48 -5.31
CA GLU A 61 12.82 3.14 -6.69
C GLU A 61 11.45 3.71 -7.12
N TYR A 62 11.09 3.48 -8.39
CA TYR A 62 9.78 3.83 -8.90
C TYR A 62 8.71 2.88 -8.39
N VAL A 63 7.73 3.40 -7.69
CA VAL A 63 6.57 2.68 -7.18
C VAL A 63 5.31 3.03 -7.95
N LYS A 64 4.37 2.08 -7.99
CA LYS A 64 3.01 2.27 -8.49
C LYS A 64 2.00 1.88 -7.44
N LEU A 65 0.83 2.50 -7.50
CA LEU A 65 -0.29 2.23 -6.61
C LEU A 65 -1.29 1.28 -7.28
N LYS A 66 -1.52 0.12 -6.67
CA LYS A 66 -2.48 -0.86 -7.16
C LYS A 66 -3.66 -0.99 -6.20
N ASN A 67 -4.86 -0.78 -6.72
CA ASN A 67 -6.10 -0.90 -5.95
C ASN A 67 -6.10 -0.09 -4.62
N VAL A 68 -5.43 1.08 -4.60
CA VAL A 68 -5.28 1.88 -3.38
C VAL A 68 -6.61 2.21 -2.73
N GLY A 69 -7.65 2.49 -3.51
CA GLY A 69 -8.99 2.77 -2.99
C GLY A 69 -9.65 1.62 -2.22
N LYS A 70 -9.18 0.37 -2.41
CA LYS A 70 -9.65 -0.81 -1.66
C LYS A 70 -8.69 -1.24 -0.56
N GLN A 71 -7.41 -0.90 -0.71
CA GLN A 71 -6.33 -1.37 0.16
C GLN A 71 -5.97 -0.38 1.26
N LEU A 72 -6.09 0.92 0.98
CA LEU A 72 -5.75 1.95 1.97
C LEU A 72 -6.82 2.00 3.06
N ILE A 73 -6.40 1.71 4.27
CA ILE A 73 -7.22 1.88 5.46
C ILE A 73 -6.69 3.07 6.24
N VAL A 74 -7.55 4.05 6.47
CA VAL A 74 -7.28 5.18 7.34
C VAL A 74 -8.02 4.99 8.65
N SER A 75 -7.31 5.04 9.76
CA SER A 75 -7.88 4.86 11.09
C SER A 75 -7.43 6.02 12.01
N PRO A 76 -8.35 6.79 12.61
CA PRO A 76 -9.80 6.79 12.41
C PRO A 76 -10.24 7.04 10.97
N PRO A 77 -11.42 6.51 10.57
CA PRO A 77 -11.95 6.79 9.23
C PRO A 77 -12.20 8.29 9.02
N MET A 78 -12.02 8.74 7.79
CA MET A 78 -12.25 10.11 7.37
C MET A 78 -13.58 10.22 6.62
N SER A 79 -14.32 11.33 6.78
CA SER A 79 -15.57 11.58 6.05
C SER A 79 -15.31 11.70 4.53
N LYS A 80 -14.17 12.26 4.17
CA LYS A 80 -13.69 12.33 2.79
C LYS A 80 -12.39 11.54 2.69
N ALA A 81 -12.39 10.51 1.86
CA ALA A 81 -11.18 9.72 1.62
C ALA A 81 -10.03 10.61 1.13
N PRO A 82 -8.80 10.37 1.59
CA PRO A 82 -7.64 11.09 1.09
C PRO A 82 -7.39 10.76 -0.38
N GLU A 83 -6.90 11.74 -1.12
CA GLU A 83 -6.43 11.53 -2.49
C GLU A 83 -4.97 11.08 -2.46
N VAL A 84 -4.66 9.99 -3.13
CA VAL A 84 -3.30 9.44 -3.19
C VAL A 84 -2.78 9.53 -4.62
N LEU A 85 -1.66 10.19 -4.78
CA LEU A 85 -1.03 10.52 -6.07
C LEU A 85 0.44 10.05 -6.10
N PRO A 86 1.04 9.90 -7.27
CA PRO A 86 0.44 10.00 -8.60
C PRO A 86 -0.27 8.69 -9.02
N TYR A 87 -1.05 8.76 -10.08
CA TYR A 87 -1.68 7.56 -10.68
C TYR A 87 -0.69 6.74 -11.54
N ASN A 88 0.41 7.34 -11.93
CA ASN A 88 1.51 6.70 -12.67
C ASN A 88 2.67 6.38 -11.73
N ALA A 89 3.62 5.58 -12.22
CA ALA A 89 4.83 5.27 -11.45
C ALA A 89 5.63 6.51 -11.09
N SER A 90 6.10 6.58 -9.86
CA SER A 90 6.89 7.70 -9.32
C SER A 90 7.80 7.24 -8.19
N LYS A 91 8.88 7.97 -7.93
CA LYS A 91 9.71 7.78 -6.74
C LYS A 91 9.10 8.36 -5.45
N TYR A 92 7.93 8.97 -5.53
CA TYR A 92 7.23 9.49 -4.36
C TYR A 92 5.73 9.29 -4.49
N ILE A 93 5.07 9.17 -3.35
CA ILE A 93 3.62 9.16 -3.20
C ILE A 93 3.22 10.39 -2.40
N THR A 94 2.17 11.07 -2.82
CA THR A 94 1.56 12.19 -2.10
C THR A 94 0.18 11.81 -1.63
N ILE A 95 -0.08 11.96 -0.34
CA ILE A 95 -1.38 11.79 0.28
C ILE A 95 -1.94 13.18 0.57
N LYS A 96 -3.03 13.57 -0.09
CA LYS A 96 -3.73 14.83 0.15
C LYS A 96 -4.96 14.59 1.02
N LEU A 97 -4.96 15.18 2.18
CA LEU A 97 -6.08 15.09 3.12
C LEU A 97 -7.17 16.06 2.68
N LYS A 98 -8.35 15.52 2.39
CA LYS A 98 -9.52 16.31 1.93
C LYS A 98 -10.47 16.66 3.08
N ASP A 99 -10.18 16.14 4.26
CA ASP A 99 -11.00 16.29 5.45
C ASP A 99 -10.28 17.07 6.54
N THR A 100 -11.02 17.66 7.44
CA THR A 100 -10.47 18.28 8.64
C THR A 100 -10.16 17.20 9.67
N LEU A 101 -8.92 17.16 10.12
CA LEU A 101 -8.48 16.19 11.12
C LEU A 101 -9.07 16.53 12.50
N LEU A 102 -9.49 15.51 13.22
CA LEU A 102 -9.94 15.65 14.61
C LEU A 102 -8.76 16.09 15.51
N PRO A 103 -8.99 16.95 16.51
CA PRO A 103 -7.93 17.34 17.43
C PRO A 103 -7.52 16.18 18.34
N ASN A 104 -6.28 16.22 18.83
CA ASN A 104 -5.73 15.24 19.77
C ASN A 104 -5.96 13.79 19.34
N THR A 105 -5.74 13.50 18.05
CA THR A 105 -6.06 12.22 17.43
C THR A 105 -4.87 11.68 16.64
N THR A 106 -4.54 10.43 16.88
CA THR A 106 -3.56 9.69 16.08
C THR A 106 -4.23 9.08 14.86
N TYR A 107 -3.70 9.37 13.67
CA TYR A 107 -4.13 8.82 12.39
C TYR A 107 -3.12 7.83 11.85
N SER A 108 -3.59 6.68 11.42
CA SER A 108 -2.80 5.63 10.80
C SER A 108 -3.29 5.41 9.36
N PHE A 109 -2.37 5.42 8.41
CA PHE A 109 -2.60 5.15 6.99
C PHE A 109 -1.94 3.82 6.65
N ASN A 110 -2.70 2.75 6.58
CA ASN A 110 -2.20 1.43 6.22
C ASN A 110 -2.49 1.17 4.73
N PHE A 111 -1.44 1.00 3.95
CA PHE A 111 -1.52 0.80 2.51
C PHE A 111 -1.78 -0.64 2.09
N GLY A 112 -1.83 -1.59 3.04
CA GLY A 112 -2.05 -3.00 2.73
C GLY A 112 -1.00 -3.53 1.76
N GLN A 113 -1.42 -3.96 0.58
CA GLN A 113 -0.57 -4.44 -0.51
C GLN A 113 -0.57 -3.51 -1.73
N SER A 114 -0.98 -2.24 -1.56
CA SER A 114 -1.17 -1.33 -2.69
C SER A 114 0.12 -0.75 -3.25
N ILE A 115 1.18 -0.64 -2.45
CA ILE A 115 2.47 -0.10 -2.91
C ILE A 115 3.29 -1.24 -3.49
N GLN A 116 3.67 -1.11 -4.76
CA GLN A 116 4.47 -2.10 -5.48
C GLN A 116 5.56 -1.39 -6.28
N ASP A 117 6.71 -2.04 -6.49
CA ASP A 117 7.66 -1.53 -7.48
C ASP A 117 7.03 -1.49 -8.88
N ASN A 118 7.55 -0.64 -9.73
CA ASN A 118 6.99 -0.46 -11.07
C ASN A 118 7.34 -1.59 -12.03
N ASN A 119 8.51 -2.19 -11.90
CA ASN A 119 9.04 -3.11 -12.90
C ASN A 119 8.55 -4.54 -12.65
N GLU A 120 8.89 -5.12 -11.53
CA GLU A 120 8.63 -6.52 -11.19
C GLU A 120 7.31 -6.71 -10.44
N GLY A 121 6.81 -5.67 -9.79
CA GLY A 121 5.58 -5.69 -9.00
C GLY A 121 5.78 -6.27 -7.59
N ASN A 122 7.00 -6.20 -7.05
CA ASN A 122 7.28 -6.60 -5.67
C ASN A 122 6.51 -5.68 -4.71
N ILE A 123 5.80 -6.28 -3.78
CA ILE A 123 4.88 -5.58 -2.89
C ILE A 123 5.63 -5.11 -1.65
N LEU A 124 5.43 -3.85 -1.23
CA LEU A 124 5.74 -3.38 0.10
C LEU A 124 4.56 -3.70 1.02
N PRO A 125 4.61 -4.82 1.77
CA PRO A 125 3.45 -5.30 2.49
C PRO A 125 3.21 -4.48 3.75
N GLN A 126 1.94 -4.17 4.03
CA GLN A 126 1.46 -3.59 5.28
C GLN A 126 2.19 -2.30 5.69
N PHE A 127 2.64 -1.52 4.70
CA PHE A 127 3.26 -0.23 4.98
C PHE A 127 2.27 0.67 5.71
N LYS A 128 2.70 1.16 6.86
CA LYS A 128 1.90 2.01 7.72
C LYS A 128 2.62 3.35 7.95
N TYR A 129 1.88 4.43 7.77
CA TYR A 129 2.31 5.78 8.07
C TYR A 129 1.41 6.38 9.15
N VAL A 130 2.01 6.99 10.17
CA VAL A 130 1.29 7.47 11.37
C VAL A 130 1.62 8.93 11.63
N ILE A 131 0.60 9.71 11.98
CA ILE A 131 0.72 11.09 12.47
C ILE A 131 -0.23 11.31 13.64
N SER A 132 0.03 12.34 14.42
CA SER A 132 -0.91 12.79 15.46
C SER A 132 -1.14 14.29 15.36
N THR A 133 -2.39 14.72 15.49
CA THR A 133 -2.75 16.14 15.67
C THR A 133 -2.55 16.61 17.11
N GLY A 134 -2.34 15.67 18.03
CA GLY A 134 -1.98 15.92 19.43
C GLY A 134 -0.48 15.93 19.68
N THR A 135 -0.11 16.02 20.94
CA THR A 135 1.30 16.11 21.39
C THR A 135 2.00 14.78 21.50
N TYR A 136 1.28 13.68 21.32
CA TYR A 136 1.81 12.31 21.37
C TYR A 136 1.11 11.41 20.36
N ILE A 137 1.67 10.24 20.13
CA ILE A 137 1.06 9.15 19.36
C ILE A 137 0.49 8.13 20.32
N ASP A 138 -0.78 7.78 20.13
CA ASP A 138 -1.41 6.72 20.91
C ASP A 138 -0.70 5.39 20.65
N SER A 139 -0.46 4.59 21.69
CA SER A 139 0.40 3.39 21.62
C SER A 139 -0.30 2.09 21.98
N LEU A 140 -1.56 2.12 22.41
CA LEU A 140 -2.27 0.89 22.75
C LEU A 140 -2.57 0.07 21.48
N GLU A 141 -2.58 -1.24 21.64
CA GLU A 141 -2.89 -2.17 20.56
C GLU A 141 -3.90 -3.23 20.99
N LEU A 142 -4.71 -3.67 20.04
CA LEU A 142 -5.60 -4.81 20.17
C LEU A 142 -5.17 -5.87 19.17
N LYS A 143 -4.83 -7.06 19.67
CA LYS A 143 -4.61 -8.26 18.84
C LYS A 143 -5.75 -9.24 19.09
N ALA A 144 -6.32 -9.78 18.02
CA ALA A 144 -7.37 -10.79 18.11
C ALA A 144 -7.19 -11.86 17.04
N THR A 145 -7.61 -13.06 17.37
CA THR A 145 -7.80 -14.16 16.41
C THR A 145 -9.29 -14.33 16.16
N PHE A 146 -9.65 -14.75 14.97
CA PHE A 146 -11.04 -14.95 14.60
C PHE A 146 -11.23 -16.27 13.85
N LYS A 147 -12.42 -16.83 13.96
CA LYS A 147 -12.82 -18.05 13.25
C LYS A 147 -14.28 -17.91 12.85
N ASP A 148 -14.63 -18.41 11.68
CA ASP A 148 -16.02 -18.62 11.32
C ASP A 148 -16.65 -19.65 12.26
N ALA A 149 -17.83 -19.34 12.79
CA ALA A 149 -18.51 -20.19 13.78
C ALA A 149 -19.01 -21.50 13.17
N LEU A 150 -19.39 -21.48 11.90
CA LEU A 150 -19.95 -22.63 11.19
C LEU A 150 -18.85 -23.50 10.57
N GLU A 151 -17.96 -22.88 9.78
CA GLU A 151 -16.91 -23.58 9.05
C GLU A 151 -15.68 -23.90 9.89
N LYS A 152 -15.53 -23.27 11.06
CA LYS A 152 -14.35 -23.34 11.94
C LYS A 152 -13.03 -22.96 11.26
N LYS A 153 -13.12 -22.27 10.12
CA LYS A 153 -12.01 -21.73 9.34
C LYS A 153 -11.90 -20.22 9.54
N ALA A 154 -10.76 -19.66 9.25
CA ALA A 154 -10.64 -18.20 9.14
C ALA A 154 -11.44 -17.73 7.92
N ALA A 155 -12.33 -16.75 8.09
CA ALA A 155 -12.98 -16.10 6.98
C ALA A 155 -11.95 -15.36 6.11
N ASN A 156 -12.15 -15.34 4.80
CA ASN A 156 -11.19 -14.75 3.86
C ASN A 156 -11.03 -13.24 4.04
N PHE A 157 -12.09 -12.57 4.44
CA PHE A 157 -12.09 -11.13 4.69
C PHE A 157 -13.08 -10.79 5.81
N VAL A 158 -12.59 -10.11 6.82
CA VAL A 158 -13.39 -9.60 7.95
C VAL A 158 -12.93 -8.18 8.27
N SER A 159 -13.87 -7.26 8.36
CA SER A 159 -13.63 -5.91 8.84
C SER A 159 -13.81 -5.86 10.35
N PHE A 160 -12.86 -5.23 11.05
CA PHE A 160 -12.89 -5.05 12.50
C PHE A 160 -13.00 -3.57 12.80
N MET A 161 -13.97 -3.23 13.62
CA MET A 161 -14.33 -1.86 13.95
C MET A 161 -14.42 -1.70 15.47
N LEU A 162 -13.83 -0.63 16.01
CA LEU A 162 -13.99 -0.23 17.40
C LEU A 162 -14.84 1.02 17.48
N TYR A 163 -15.96 0.92 18.17
CA TYR A 163 -16.82 2.05 18.53
C TYR A 163 -16.51 2.47 19.96
N GLU A 164 -16.31 3.75 20.18
CA GLU A 164 -16.07 4.29 21.51
C GLU A 164 -17.35 4.20 22.35
N VAL A 165 -17.24 3.61 23.56
CA VAL A 165 -18.36 3.49 24.50
C VAL A 165 -18.29 4.65 25.48
N ASN A 166 -19.09 5.67 25.22
CA ASN A 166 -19.30 6.84 26.05
C ASN A 166 -20.78 6.94 26.47
N GLU A 167 -21.16 8.01 27.15
CA GLU A 167 -22.54 8.21 27.63
C GLU A 167 -23.61 8.24 26.51
N LYS A 168 -23.21 8.54 25.27
CA LYS A 168 -24.11 8.58 24.11
C LYS A 168 -24.20 7.23 23.38
N TYR A 169 -23.32 6.27 23.74
CA TYR A 169 -23.29 4.97 23.07
C TYR A 169 -24.58 4.18 23.36
N ASN A 170 -25.18 3.66 22.30
CA ASN A 170 -26.32 2.74 22.34
C ASN A 170 -26.25 1.74 21.20
N ASP A 171 -27.10 0.74 21.16
CA ASP A 171 -27.06 -0.31 20.16
C ASP A 171 -27.27 0.18 18.71
N SER A 172 -27.87 1.35 18.52
CA SER A 172 -28.01 1.97 17.20
C SER A 172 -26.75 2.69 16.72
N THR A 173 -25.78 2.94 17.60
CA THR A 173 -24.53 3.65 17.26
C THR A 173 -23.80 2.97 16.12
N ILE A 174 -23.72 1.65 16.11
CA ILE A 174 -23.04 0.87 15.08
C ILE A 174 -23.65 1.01 13.67
N TYR A 175 -24.89 1.47 13.57
CA TYR A 175 -25.61 1.67 12.30
C TYR A 175 -25.63 3.14 11.86
N LYS A 176 -25.36 4.08 12.77
CA LYS A 176 -25.52 5.52 12.52
C LYS A 176 -24.21 6.30 12.51
N GLU A 177 -23.19 5.78 13.19
CA GLU A 177 -21.92 6.48 13.36
C GLU A 177 -20.77 5.71 12.71
N THR A 178 -19.73 6.42 12.35
CA THR A 178 -18.48 5.79 11.88
C THR A 178 -17.71 5.23 13.08
N PRO A 179 -17.05 4.07 12.93
CA PRO A 179 -16.22 3.53 14.00
C PRO A 179 -15.07 4.47 14.34
N ARG A 180 -14.61 4.44 15.58
CA ARG A 180 -13.43 5.20 16.00
C ARG A 180 -12.14 4.64 15.39
N TYR A 181 -12.04 3.31 15.27
CA TYR A 181 -10.91 2.62 14.65
C TYR A 181 -11.41 1.52 13.73
N ILE A 182 -10.70 1.30 12.63
CA ILE A 182 -11.02 0.27 11.64
C ILE A 182 -9.75 -0.41 11.16
N THR A 183 -9.84 -1.72 10.94
CA THR A 183 -8.87 -2.53 10.22
C THR A 183 -9.59 -3.69 9.54
N ASN A 184 -8.86 -4.50 8.76
CA ASN A 184 -9.39 -5.74 8.20
C ASN A 184 -8.45 -6.90 8.43
N SER A 185 -8.97 -8.11 8.26
CA SER A 185 -8.14 -9.30 8.17
C SER A 185 -7.41 -9.29 6.82
N LEU A 186 -6.18 -9.76 6.85
CA LEU A 186 -5.44 -10.04 5.62
C LEU A 186 -5.69 -11.49 5.21
N ASP A 187 -5.76 -11.74 3.91
CA ASP A 187 -6.09 -13.04 3.32
C ASP A 187 -5.25 -14.20 3.86
N SER A 188 -4.06 -13.94 4.37
CA SER A 188 -3.12 -14.94 4.90
C SER A 188 -2.98 -14.98 6.42
N LEU A 189 -3.54 -14.02 7.14
CA LEU A 189 -3.37 -13.87 8.58
C LEU A 189 -4.66 -14.25 9.31
N LYS A 190 -4.57 -15.29 10.17
CA LYS A 190 -5.64 -15.70 11.10
C LYS A 190 -5.79 -14.74 12.30
N ALA A 191 -5.10 -13.63 12.27
CA ALA A 191 -5.06 -12.64 13.34
C ALA A 191 -5.27 -11.24 12.78
N VAL A 192 -5.85 -10.39 13.56
CA VAL A 192 -6.01 -8.96 13.27
C VAL A 192 -5.25 -8.15 14.32
N LYS A 193 -4.69 -7.04 13.89
CA LYS A 193 -4.01 -6.09 14.76
C LYS A 193 -4.53 -4.69 14.50
N LEU A 194 -5.08 -4.07 15.55
CA LEU A 194 -5.40 -2.66 15.61
C LEU A 194 -4.35 -1.98 16.48
N GLU A 195 -3.74 -0.93 16.00
CA GLU A 195 -2.68 -0.18 16.68
C GLU A 195 -3.06 1.30 16.77
N ASN A 196 -2.29 2.02 17.57
CA ASN A 196 -2.46 3.45 17.78
C ASN A 196 -3.84 3.78 18.38
N ILE A 197 -4.29 2.94 19.29
CA ILE A 197 -5.57 3.10 19.98
C ILE A 197 -5.34 4.01 21.19
N LYS A 198 -6.20 5.02 21.34
CA LYS A 198 -6.26 5.85 22.53
C LYS A 198 -6.84 5.05 23.70
N GLU A 199 -6.40 5.35 24.91
CA GLU A 199 -7.02 4.79 26.11
C GLU A 199 -8.52 5.10 26.16
N GLY A 200 -9.34 4.09 26.46
CA GLY A 200 -10.79 4.23 26.48
C GLY A 200 -11.52 2.91 26.54
N LYS A 201 -12.83 2.97 26.54
CA LYS A 201 -13.73 1.82 26.50
C LYS A 201 -14.31 1.69 25.09
N TYR A 202 -14.22 0.49 24.52
CA TYR A 202 -14.62 0.25 23.13
C TYR A 202 -15.49 -0.98 22.98
N ARG A 203 -16.40 -0.93 22.02
CA ARG A 203 -17.16 -2.08 21.51
C ARG A 203 -16.49 -2.57 20.23
N LEU A 204 -16.03 -3.81 20.21
CA LEU A 204 -15.50 -4.46 19.01
C LEU A 204 -16.64 -5.07 18.21
N ILE A 205 -16.70 -4.77 16.93
CA ILE A 205 -17.60 -5.36 15.94
C ILE A 205 -16.74 -5.97 14.83
N ALA A 206 -17.08 -7.16 14.40
CA ALA A 206 -16.48 -7.87 13.26
C ALA A 206 -17.57 -8.20 12.23
N LEU A 207 -17.35 -7.83 10.97
CA LEU A 207 -18.29 -8.03 9.84
C LEU A 207 -17.54 -8.59 8.62
#